data_e78691b7f52f7c1d1752da6d1794bf51
#
_entry.id   e78691b7f52f7c1d1752da6d1794bf51
#
_cell.length_a   1.000
_cell.length_b   1.000
_cell.length_c   1.000
_cell.angle_alpha   90.00
_cell.angle_beta   90.00
_cell.angle_gamma   90.00
#
_symmetry.space_group_name_H-M   'P 1'
#
loop_
_entity.id
_entity.type
_entity.pdbx_description
1 polymer ?
#
loop_
_entity_poly.entity_id
_entity_poly.type
_entity_poly.pdbx_seq_one_letter_code
_entity_poly.pdbx_strand_id
1 'polypeptide(L)'
;ITAAMREGTGLVEYSKKFPDRYYDVGIAEGHAVTFASGLASQGIRPIVAIYSTFLQRAYDHIIHDCAIQHLPVIFCLDRSGIAGEDGPTHHGALDLSYLRCIQGLILTSPKNGNEFRNLLHTALSINDKPFAIRYPKSSSFEFDDSGQMELLPIGSWEVCKEGKDLSLIHI
;
A
#
# COMPACT_ATOMS: atom_id res chain seq x y z
N ILE A 1 -2.61 -8.03 7.53
CA ILE A 1 -3.98 -8.43 7.16
C ILE A 1 -4.05 -8.59 5.65
N THR A 2 -4.72 -9.61 5.16
CA THR A 2 -5.02 -9.77 3.72
C THR A 2 -6.44 -10.31 3.52
N ALA A 3 -6.95 -10.26 2.30
CA ALA A 3 -8.28 -10.73 1.94
C ALA A 3 -8.19 -11.86 0.89
N ALA A 4 -7.86 -13.09 1.33
CA ALA A 4 -7.64 -14.27 0.50
C ALA A 4 -6.53 -14.13 -0.57
N MET A 5 -5.48 -13.35 -0.27
CA MET A 5 -4.40 -13.03 -1.23
C MET A 5 -3.00 -13.33 -0.67
N ARG A 6 -2.87 -14.28 0.25
CA ARG A 6 -1.61 -14.60 0.93
C ARG A 6 -0.44 -14.85 -0.03
N GLU A 7 -0.67 -15.70 -1.02
CA GLU A 7 0.34 -16.07 -2.02
C GLU A 7 0.66 -14.88 -2.93
N GLY A 8 -0.38 -14.23 -3.43
CA GLY A 8 -0.25 -13.13 -4.39
C GLY A 8 0.38 -11.87 -3.81
N THR A 9 0.25 -11.62 -2.52
CA THR A 9 0.88 -10.48 -1.83
C THR A 9 2.23 -10.83 -1.18
N GLY A 10 2.75 -12.04 -1.40
CA GLY A 10 4.05 -12.48 -0.89
C GLY A 10 4.09 -12.74 0.63
N LEU A 11 2.95 -12.94 1.27
CA LEU A 11 2.87 -13.09 2.73
C LEU A 11 3.06 -14.53 3.25
N VAL A 12 3.39 -15.48 2.39
CA VAL A 12 3.53 -16.90 2.78
C VAL A 12 4.55 -17.08 3.89
N GLU A 13 5.76 -16.56 3.72
CA GLU A 13 6.81 -16.71 4.74
C GLU A 13 6.52 -15.89 6.00
N TYR A 14 5.92 -14.70 5.85
CA TYR A 14 5.48 -13.91 6.99
C TYR A 14 4.44 -14.67 7.84
N SER A 15 3.45 -15.29 7.20
CA SER A 15 2.39 -16.04 7.89
C SER A 15 2.91 -17.26 8.67
N LYS A 16 3.98 -17.90 8.17
CA LYS A 16 4.65 -19.02 8.88
C LYS A 16 5.49 -18.53 10.05
N LYS A 17 6.24 -17.44 9.84
CA LYS A 17 7.17 -16.89 10.83
C LYS A 17 6.46 -16.15 11.97
N PHE A 18 5.33 -15.50 11.67
CA PHE A 18 4.57 -14.69 12.62
C PHE A 18 3.07 -15.02 12.58
N PRO A 19 2.65 -16.25 12.91
CA PRO A 19 1.23 -16.67 12.80
C PRO A 19 0.28 -15.81 13.64
N ASP A 20 0.71 -15.36 14.81
CA ASP A 20 -0.11 -14.51 15.71
C ASP A 20 -0.23 -13.05 15.23
N ARG A 21 0.46 -12.67 14.16
CA ARG A 21 0.43 -11.33 13.56
C ARG A 21 -0.05 -11.36 12.12
N TYR A 22 -0.58 -12.48 11.69
CA TYR A 22 -1.11 -12.67 10.34
C TYR A 22 -2.61 -12.97 10.41
N TYR A 23 -3.39 -12.24 9.63
CA TYR A 23 -4.85 -12.40 9.56
C TYR A 23 -5.28 -12.42 8.10
N ASP A 24 -5.96 -13.49 7.72
CA ASP A 24 -6.65 -13.60 6.44
C ASP A 24 -8.15 -13.56 6.70
N VAL A 25 -8.80 -12.53 6.19
CA VAL A 25 -10.24 -12.30 6.42
C VAL A 25 -11.12 -12.94 5.34
N GLY A 26 -10.54 -13.73 4.44
CA GLY A 26 -11.25 -14.23 3.27
C GLY A 26 -11.52 -13.11 2.25
N ILE A 27 -12.45 -13.35 1.32
CA ILE A 27 -12.82 -12.35 0.30
C ILE A 27 -13.75 -11.29 0.93
N ALA A 28 -13.20 -10.48 1.81
CA ALA A 28 -13.93 -9.49 2.58
C ALA A 28 -13.10 -8.20 2.78
N GLU A 29 -12.85 -7.49 1.70
CA GLU A 29 -11.95 -6.33 1.66
C GLU A 29 -12.41 -5.18 2.59
N GLY A 30 -13.71 -4.92 2.66
CA GLY A 30 -14.27 -3.94 3.61
C GLY A 30 -13.98 -4.34 5.06
N HIS A 31 -14.17 -5.63 5.41
CA HIS A 31 -13.85 -6.12 6.74
C HIS A 31 -12.36 -6.01 7.05
N ALA A 32 -11.47 -6.27 6.07
CA ALA A 32 -10.03 -6.11 6.26
C ALA A 32 -9.67 -4.68 6.72
N VAL A 33 -10.28 -3.67 6.11
CA VAL A 33 -10.04 -2.26 6.43
C VAL A 33 -10.63 -1.89 7.80
N THR A 34 -11.87 -2.25 8.08
CA THR A 34 -12.51 -2.00 9.39
C THR A 34 -11.76 -2.69 10.51
N PHE A 35 -11.34 -3.94 10.32
CA PHE A 35 -10.54 -4.68 11.30
C PHE A 35 -9.18 -4.00 11.55
N ALA A 36 -8.50 -3.56 10.48
CA ALA A 36 -7.27 -2.80 10.59
C ALA A 36 -7.48 -1.49 11.38
N SER A 37 -8.57 -0.78 11.11
CA SER A 37 -8.90 0.45 11.83
C SER A 37 -9.14 0.20 13.32
N GLY A 38 -9.82 -0.89 13.66
CA GLY A 38 -9.99 -1.32 15.05
C GLY A 38 -8.66 -1.61 15.75
N LEU A 39 -7.72 -2.27 15.09
CA LEU A 39 -6.37 -2.48 15.63
C LEU A 39 -5.60 -1.16 15.78
N ALA A 40 -5.69 -0.28 14.79
CA ALA A 40 -5.03 1.02 14.83
C ALA A 40 -5.55 1.90 15.98
N SER A 41 -6.84 1.87 16.27
CA SER A 41 -7.46 2.59 17.40
C SER A 41 -6.93 2.15 18.77
N GLN A 42 -6.36 0.95 18.86
CA GLN A 42 -5.71 0.41 20.05
C GLN A 42 -4.18 0.57 20.03
N GLY A 43 -3.64 1.41 19.14
CA GLY A 43 -2.20 1.69 19.05
C GLY A 43 -1.37 0.64 18.32
N ILE A 44 -2.00 -0.37 17.69
CA ILE A 44 -1.31 -1.35 16.84
C ILE A 44 -1.04 -0.71 15.48
N ARG A 45 0.00 -1.18 14.79
CA ARG A 45 0.36 -0.75 13.42
C ARG A 45 -0.07 -1.80 12.40
N PRO A 46 -1.32 -1.77 11.92
CA PRO A 46 -1.80 -2.74 10.95
C PRO A 46 -1.30 -2.41 9.56
N ILE A 47 -0.93 -3.46 8.82
CA ILE A 47 -0.64 -3.41 7.39
C ILE A 47 -1.69 -4.24 6.68
N VAL A 48 -2.38 -3.63 5.71
CA VAL A 48 -3.35 -4.29 4.84
C VAL A 48 -2.68 -4.51 3.48
N ALA A 49 -2.33 -5.75 3.17
CA ALA A 49 -1.76 -6.14 1.89
C ALA A 49 -2.87 -6.70 0.99
N ILE A 50 -3.18 -5.99 -0.09
CA ILE A 50 -4.35 -6.24 -0.91
C ILE A 50 -4.08 -5.82 -2.36
N TYR A 51 -4.76 -6.44 -3.34
CA TYR A 51 -4.65 -5.98 -4.72
C TYR A 51 -5.35 -4.63 -4.91
N SER A 52 -4.71 -3.74 -5.64
CA SER A 52 -5.20 -2.39 -5.93
C SER A 52 -6.66 -2.39 -6.41
N THR A 53 -6.99 -3.25 -7.38
CA THR A 53 -8.35 -3.33 -7.93
C THR A 53 -9.37 -3.78 -6.89
N PHE A 54 -9.02 -4.69 -5.97
CA PHE A 54 -9.96 -5.21 -4.99
C PHE A 54 -10.19 -4.26 -3.81
N LEU A 55 -9.24 -3.37 -3.52
CA LEU A 55 -9.44 -2.34 -2.51
C LEU A 55 -10.58 -1.37 -2.84
N GLN A 56 -11.02 -1.28 -4.09
CA GLN A 56 -12.20 -0.49 -4.47
C GLN A 56 -13.45 -0.87 -3.65
N ARG A 57 -13.58 -2.14 -3.24
CA ARG A 57 -14.70 -2.62 -2.40
C ARG A 57 -14.68 -2.06 -0.97
N ALA A 58 -13.57 -1.47 -0.56
CA ALA A 58 -13.38 -0.90 0.77
C ALA A 58 -13.24 0.63 0.75
N TYR A 59 -13.60 1.29 -0.34
CA TYR A 59 -13.43 2.74 -0.50
C TYR A 59 -14.06 3.54 0.64
N ASP A 60 -15.31 3.24 0.94
CA ASP A 60 -16.03 3.89 2.04
C ASP A 60 -15.37 3.62 3.41
N HIS A 61 -14.94 2.40 3.66
CA HIS A 61 -14.26 2.01 4.90
C HIS A 61 -12.93 2.76 5.09
N ILE A 62 -12.18 3.02 4.00
CA ILE A 62 -10.96 3.83 4.08
C ILE A 62 -11.29 5.25 4.52
N ILE A 63 -12.40 5.82 4.04
CA ILE A 63 -12.83 7.17 4.42
C ILE A 63 -13.30 7.20 5.87
N HIS A 64 -14.32 6.39 6.21
CA HIS A 64 -15.01 6.47 7.50
C HIS A 64 -14.22 5.83 8.63
N ASP A 65 -13.62 4.67 8.39
CA ASP A 65 -12.98 3.92 9.46
C ASP A 65 -11.50 4.32 9.66
N CYS A 66 -10.83 4.84 8.62
CA CYS A 66 -9.42 5.23 8.73
C CYS A 66 -9.21 6.75 8.69
N ALA A 67 -9.58 7.41 7.56
CA ALA A 67 -9.13 8.76 7.28
C ALA A 67 -9.79 9.81 8.19
N ILE A 68 -11.10 9.77 8.35
CA ILE A 68 -11.84 10.69 9.22
C ILE A 68 -11.42 10.54 10.69
N GLN A 69 -11.04 9.33 11.10
CA GLN A 69 -10.61 9.04 12.46
C GLN A 69 -9.09 9.23 12.68
N HIS A 70 -8.36 9.66 11.65
CA HIS A 70 -6.91 9.85 11.69
C HIS A 70 -6.13 8.61 12.13
N LEU A 71 -6.57 7.42 11.73
CA LEU A 71 -5.96 6.16 12.12
C LEU A 71 -4.83 5.77 11.19
N PRO A 72 -3.65 5.38 11.73
CA PRO A 72 -2.45 5.09 10.93
C PRO A 72 -2.46 3.66 10.37
N VAL A 73 -3.41 3.37 9.49
CA VAL A 73 -3.46 2.12 8.73
C VAL A 73 -2.55 2.21 7.53
N ILE A 74 -1.71 1.19 7.31
CA ILE A 74 -0.81 1.11 6.16
C ILE A 74 -1.42 0.18 5.12
N PHE A 75 -1.60 0.67 3.90
CA PHE A 75 -2.11 -0.08 2.75
C PHE A 75 -0.98 -0.40 1.78
N CYS A 76 -0.69 -1.67 1.56
CA CYS A 76 0.23 -2.17 0.55
C CYS A 76 -0.58 -2.66 -0.65
N LEU A 77 -0.61 -1.87 -1.73
CA LEU A 77 -1.47 -2.09 -2.90
C LEU A 77 -0.68 -2.78 -4.01
N ASP A 78 -0.78 -4.09 -4.04
CA ASP A 78 -0.17 -4.91 -5.08
C ASP A 78 -0.94 -4.80 -6.41
N ARG A 79 -0.31 -5.06 -7.53
CA ARG A 79 -0.90 -5.02 -8.87
C ARG A 79 -1.47 -3.66 -9.26
N SER A 80 -0.84 -2.59 -8.81
CA SER A 80 -1.16 -1.26 -9.29
C SER A 80 -0.73 -1.08 -10.75
N GLY A 81 -1.59 -0.48 -11.57
CA GLY A 81 -1.39 -0.39 -13.02
C GLY A 81 -1.81 -1.66 -13.76
N ILE A 82 -1.11 -2.01 -14.81
CA ILE A 82 -1.40 -3.17 -15.67
C ILE A 82 -0.89 -4.44 -15.00
N ALA A 83 -1.77 -5.40 -14.74
CA ALA A 83 -1.45 -6.66 -14.06
C ALA A 83 -1.06 -7.80 -15.02
N GLY A 84 -0.93 -7.53 -16.32
CA GLY A 84 -0.48 -8.49 -17.32
C GLY A 84 -1.43 -9.68 -17.48
N GLU A 85 -0.89 -10.88 -17.32
CA GLU A 85 -1.62 -12.15 -17.52
C GLU A 85 -2.83 -12.37 -16.59
N ASP A 86 -2.88 -11.69 -15.45
CA ASP A 86 -4.04 -11.76 -14.54
C ASP A 86 -5.32 -11.16 -15.17
N GLY A 87 -5.17 -10.40 -16.27
CA GLY A 87 -6.26 -9.89 -17.08
C GLY A 87 -6.94 -8.61 -16.52
N PRO A 88 -7.96 -8.12 -17.25
CA PRO A 88 -8.55 -6.81 -17.00
C PRO A 88 -9.22 -6.68 -15.63
N THR A 89 -9.68 -7.78 -15.04
CA THR A 89 -10.30 -7.77 -13.70
C THR A 89 -9.30 -7.51 -12.57
N HIS A 90 -8.00 -7.61 -12.87
CA HIS A 90 -6.93 -7.44 -11.89
C HIS A 90 -6.11 -6.15 -12.11
N HIS A 91 -6.39 -5.38 -13.16
CA HIS A 91 -5.70 -4.11 -13.40
C HIS A 91 -6.03 -3.08 -12.33
N GLY A 92 -5.00 -2.56 -11.65
CA GLY A 92 -5.10 -1.52 -10.63
C GLY A 92 -5.01 -0.13 -11.22
N ALA A 93 -5.90 0.20 -12.17
CA ALA A 93 -5.85 1.45 -12.92
C ALA A 93 -6.57 2.61 -12.23
N LEU A 94 -7.45 2.35 -11.25
CA LEU A 94 -8.33 3.36 -10.65
C LEU A 94 -7.88 3.82 -9.26
N ASP A 95 -6.90 3.19 -8.67
CA ASP A 95 -6.44 3.47 -7.30
C ASP A 95 -6.01 4.93 -7.09
N LEU A 96 -5.24 5.50 -8.02
CA LEU A 96 -4.87 6.91 -7.97
C LEU A 96 -6.08 7.83 -7.96
N SER A 97 -7.10 7.52 -8.77
CA SER A 97 -8.29 8.36 -8.90
C SER A 97 -9.11 8.40 -7.62
N TYR A 98 -9.42 7.25 -7.02
CA TYR A 98 -10.28 7.21 -5.85
C TYR A 98 -9.53 7.51 -4.54
N LEU A 99 -8.24 7.12 -4.41
CA LEU A 99 -7.48 7.40 -3.19
C LEU A 99 -7.09 8.87 -3.06
N ARG A 100 -6.84 9.57 -4.17
CA ARG A 100 -6.55 11.02 -4.14
C ARG A 100 -7.70 11.88 -3.64
N CYS A 101 -8.93 11.37 -3.68
CA CYS A 101 -10.10 12.08 -3.13
C CYS A 101 -10.16 12.03 -1.60
N ILE A 102 -9.39 11.13 -0.96
CA ILE A 102 -9.46 10.93 0.49
C ILE A 102 -8.53 11.92 1.18
N GLN A 103 -9.14 12.89 1.87
CA GLN A 103 -8.38 13.89 2.63
C GLN A 103 -7.60 13.23 3.78
N GLY A 104 -6.34 13.60 3.90
CA GLY A 104 -5.47 13.10 4.96
C GLY A 104 -4.76 11.78 4.63
N LEU A 105 -5.14 11.06 3.58
CA LEU A 105 -4.44 9.86 3.14
C LEU A 105 -3.14 10.26 2.40
N ILE A 106 -2.04 9.64 2.79
CA ILE A 106 -0.76 9.76 2.08
C ILE A 106 -0.70 8.66 1.03
N LEU A 107 -0.55 9.02 -0.24
CA LEU A 107 -0.48 8.09 -1.36
C LEU A 107 0.91 8.15 -2.00
N THR A 108 1.57 7.02 -2.09
CA THR A 108 2.95 6.91 -2.58
C THR A 108 3.11 5.80 -3.61
N SER A 109 4.15 5.92 -4.44
CA SER A 109 4.52 4.93 -5.46
C SER A 109 6.04 4.78 -5.50
N PRO A 110 6.62 3.67 -5.05
CA PRO A 110 8.05 3.45 -5.08
C PRO A 110 8.56 3.18 -6.51
N LYS A 111 9.74 3.68 -6.85
CA LYS A 111 10.41 3.43 -8.13
C LYS A 111 11.12 2.07 -8.17
N ASN A 112 11.51 1.53 -7.01
CA ASN A 112 12.19 0.24 -6.87
C ASN A 112 11.97 -0.39 -5.47
N GLY A 113 12.54 -1.56 -5.23
CA GLY A 113 12.38 -2.30 -3.98
C GLY A 113 12.99 -1.60 -2.76
N ASN A 114 14.09 -0.87 -2.93
CA ASN A 114 14.72 -0.12 -1.83
C ASN A 114 13.85 1.04 -1.38
N GLU A 115 13.27 1.77 -2.33
CA GLU A 115 12.35 2.86 -2.03
C GLU A 115 11.05 2.33 -1.40
N PHE A 116 10.52 1.17 -1.86
CA PHE A 116 9.39 0.50 -1.21
C PHE A 116 9.67 0.21 0.27
N ARG A 117 10.85 -0.35 0.58
CA ARG A 117 11.27 -0.61 1.96
C ARG A 117 11.34 0.68 2.78
N ASN A 118 11.89 1.74 2.22
CA ASN A 118 12.01 3.04 2.87
C ASN A 118 10.64 3.71 3.07
N LEU A 119 9.73 3.59 2.11
CA LEU A 119 8.33 4.04 2.26
C LEU A 119 7.59 3.27 3.35
N LEU A 120 7.77 1.96 3.43
CA LEU A 120 7.18 1.16 4.51
C LEU A 120 7.74 1.57 5.88
N HIS A 121 9.05 1.83 5.97
CA HIS A 121 9.67 2.36 7.17
C HIS A 121 9.14 3.75 7.53
N THR A 122 8.98 4.63 6.54
CA THR A 122 8.38 5.96 6.70
C THR A 122 6.93 5.86 7.19
N ALA A 123 6.12 4.98 6.58
CA ALA A 123 4.74 4.75 6.98
C ALA A 123 4.61 4.33 8.44
N LEU A 124 5.54 3.50 8.94
CA LEU A 124 5.59 3.10 10.35
C LEU A 124 5.87 4.27 11.31
N SER A 125 6.44 5.37 10.85
CA SER A 125 6.69 6.58 11.66
C SER A 125 5.49 7.52 11.71
N ILE A 126 4.52 7.39 10.81
CA ILE A 126 3.32 8.24 10.73
C ILE A 126 2.26 7.71 11.71
N ASN A 127 1.75 8.57 12.58
CA ASN A 127 0.90 8.16 13.70
C ASN A 127 -0.56 8.62 13.61
N ASP A 128 -0.89 9.45 12.63
CA ASP A 128 -2.15 10.20 12.57
C ASP A 128 -2.83 10.19 11.21
N LYS A 129 -2.37 9.34 10.28
CA LYS A 129 -2.88 9.31 8.91
C LYS A 129 -2.76 7.93 8.30
N PRO A 130 -3.73 7.51 7.48
CA PRO A 130 -3.56 6.33 6.64
C PRO A 130 -2.49 6.58 5.57
N PHE A 131 -1.74 5.54 5.26
CA PHE A 131 -0.62 5.58 4.33
C PHE A 131 -0.77 4.48 3.28
N ALA A 132 -0.81 4.81 2.01
CA ALA A 132 -0.93 3.86 0.91
C ALA A 132 0.36 3.83 0.07
N ILE A 133 0.89 2.63 -0.14
CA ILE A 133 2.02 2.36 -1.02
C ILE A 133 1.51 1.49 -2.17
N ARG A 134 1.50 2.04 -3.37
CA ARG A 134 1.06 1.32 -4.57
C ARG A 134 2.26 0.84 -5.39
N TYR A 135 2.25 -0.42 -5.84
CA TYR A 135 3.35 -1.00 -6.59
C TYR A 135 2.85 -2.02 -7.61
N PRO A 136 3.57 -2.20 -8.75
CA PRO A 136 3.18 -3.15 -9.79
C PRO A 136 3.46 -4.59 -9.39
N LYS A 137 2.81 -5.55 -10.07
CA LYS A 137 3.20 -6.97 -10.06
C LYS A 137 4.51 -7.11 -10.85
N SER A 138 5.63 -6.99 -10.16
CA SER A 138 6.95 -6.98 -10.78
C SER A 138 7.99 -7.54 -9.81
N SER A 139 9.06 -8.11 -10.36
CA SER A 139 10.26 -8.42 -9.57
C SER A 139 11.15 -7.18 -9.53
N SER A 140 11.63 -6.82 -8.34
CA SER A 140 12.65 -5.78 -8.21
C SER A 140 14.04 -6.40 -8.34
N PHE A 141 14.78 -5.99 -9.36
CA PHE A 141 16.16 -6.43 -9.58
C PHE A 141 17.19 -5.65 -8.76
N GLU A 142 16.78 -4.53 -8.19
CA GLU A 142 17.63 -3.61 -7.43
C GLU A 142 17.19 -3.57 -5.96
N PHE A 143 17.25 -4.72 -5.30
CA PHE A 143 16.99 -4.79 -3.87
C PHE A 143 18.31 -5.07 -3.12
N ASP A 144 18.79 -4.08 -2.38
CA ASP A 144 19.92 -4.22 -1.46
C ASP A 144 19.41 -4.43 -0.03
N ASP A 145 19.54 -5.64 0.46
CA ASP A 145 19.12 -6.03 1.82
C ASP A 145 20.10 -5.53 2.91
N SER A 146 21.30 -5.11 2.53
CA SER A 146 22.35 -4.63 3.46
C SER A 146 22.20 -3.15 3.84
N GLY A 147 21.41 -2.37 3.09
CA GLY A 147 21.25 -0.94 3.29
C GLY A 147 20.45 -0.56 4.54
N GLN A 148 20.81 0.55 5.16
CA GLN A 148 20.00 1.16 6.22
C GLN A 148 18.67 1.64 5.66
N MET A 149 17.60 1.51 6.45
CA MET A 149 16.31 2.09 6.13
C MET A 149 16.34 3.60 6.42
N GLU A 150 15.85 4.38 5.47
CA GLU A 150 15.78 5.84 5.57
C GLU A 150 14.33 6.30 5.61
N LEU A 151 14.09 7.40 6.32
CA LEU A 151 12.80 8.10 6.25
C LEU A 151 12.77 8.97 5.01
N LEU A 152 11.75 8.78 4.17
CA LEU A 152 11.56 9.58 2.98
C LEU A 152 10.68 10.81 3.28
N PRO A 153 11.01 11.97 2.73
CA PRO A 153 10.19 13.17 2.91
C PRO A 153 8.85 13.02 2.18
N ILE A 154 7.75 13.26 2.91
CA ILE A 154 6.40 13.21 2.33
C ILE A 154 6.21 14.38 1.36
N GLY A 155 5.60 14.09 0.20
CA GLY A 155 5.37 15.07 -0.86
C GLY A 155 6.58 15.34 -1.74
N SER A 156 7.61 14.50 -1.67
CA SER A 156 8.76 14.55 -2.58
C SER A 156 8.49 13.77 -3.86
N TRP A 157 9.16 14.15 -4.92
CA TRP A 157 9.17 13.45 -6.21
C TRP A 157 10.54 13.52 -6.87
N GLU A 158 10.78 12.68 -7.84
CA GLU A 158 12.02 12.66 -8.62
C GLU A 158 11.70 12.90 -10.10
N VAL A 159 12.47 13.78 -10.75
CA VAL A 159 12.39 13.99 -12.20
C VAL A 159 13.16 12.86 -12.88
N CYS A 160 12.45 11.90 -13.46
CA CYS A 160 13.07 10.75 -14.15
C CYS A 160 13.60 11.12 -15.52
N LYS A 161 12.98 12.09 -16.20
CA LYS A 161 13.40 12.57 -17.51
C LYS A 161 12.93 14.00 -17.75
N GLU A 162 13.88 14.86 -18.02
CA GLU A 162 13.60 16.24 -18.46
C GLU A 162 13.05 16.27 -19.88
N GLY A 163 12.19 17.23 -20.17
CA GLY A 163 11.61 17.47 -21.49
C GLY A 163 11.15 18.92 -21.65
N LYS A 164 10.90 19.32 -22.91
CA LYS A 164 10.33 20.65 -23.21
C LYS A 164 8.81 20.64 -23.22
N ASP A 165 8.23 19.58 -23.79
CA ASP A 165 6.77 19.42 -23.92
C ASP A 165 6.22 18.40 -22.90
N LEU A 166 7.03 17.44 -22.47
CA LEU A 166 6.69 16.40 -21.53
C LEU A 166 7.92 16.04 -20.69
N SER A 167 7.80 16.14 -19.36
CA SER A 167 8.76 15.59 -18.41
C SER A 167 8.16 14.36 -17.74
N LEU A 168 9.00 13.37 -17.38
CA LEU A 168 8.60 12.23 -16.56
C LEU A 168 8.99 12.50 -15.12
N ILE A 169 7.99 12.51 -14.23
CA ILE A 169 8.16 12.74 -12.81
C ILE A 169 7.68 11.51 -12.06
N HIS A 170 8.51 11.02 -11.15
CA HIS A 170 8.13 10.00 -10.17
C HIS A 170 7.66 10.70 -8.87
N ILE A 171 6.45 10.35 -8.43
CA ILE A 171 5.77 10.94 -7.27
C ILE A 171 5.60 9.87 -6.18
#